data_5c92e8551d894556c186f38c7d55f2a8
#
_entry.id   5c92e8551d894556c186f38c7d55f2a8
#
_cell.length_a   1.000
_cell.length_b   1.000
_cell.length_c   1.000
_cell.angle_alpha   90.00
_cell.angle_beta   90.00
_cell.angle_gamma   90.00
#
_symmetry.space_group_name_H-M   'P 1'
#
loop_
_entity.id
_entity.type
_entity.pdbx_description
1 polymer ?
#
loop_
_entity_poly.entity_id
_entity_poly.type
_entity_poly.pdbx_seq_one_letter_code
_entity_poly.pdbx_strand_id
1 'polypeptide(L)'
;KTGTLTQNKMVVQQVRSAAHQYQISGEGYDPKGEFLEQGLGVSPQNSPELWMLLLNALLCNDAVLQQERGEWMILGDPTEGALTVVAAKGGINPAATTATVKRLVEYPFTSERKRMTVVLNAADEALFQYLPSTWGATPYLLFTKGSPELLLDRSSQAMVNGELRPLDEQL
;
A
#
# COMPACT_ATOMS: atom_id res chain seq x y z
N LYS A 1 -0.92 -23.15 -16.63
CA LYS A 1 -2.18 -22.54 -17.10
C LYS A 1 -2.94 -21.99 -15.91
N THR A 2 -3.45 -20.78 -16.02
CA THR A 2 -4.23 -20.12 -14.99
C THR A 2 -5.48 -20.95 -14.67
N GLY A 3 -5.76 -21.18 -13.38
CA GLY A 3 -6.93 -21.94 -12.91
C GLY A 3 -6.81 -23.46 -12.95
N THR A 4 -5.72 -24.03 -13.49
CA THR A 4 -5.48 -25.49 -13.51
C THR A 4 -4.31 -25.87 -12.60
N LEU A 5 -3.26 -25.06 -12.57
CA LEU A 5 -2.06 -25.25 -11.77
C LEU A 5 -1.88 -24.17 -10.71
N THR A 6 -2.74 -23.15 -10.71
CA THR A 6 -2.73 -22.02 -9.77
C THR A 6 -4.14 -21.78 -9.25
N GLN A 7 -4.25 -21.23 -8.05
CA GLN A 7 -5.53 -20.84 -7.45
C GLN A 7 -6.14 -19.57 -8.07
N ASN A 8 -5.51 -19.00 -9.10
CA ASN A 8 -5.86 -17.71 -9.71
C ASN A 8 -5.95 -16.54 -8.69
N LYS A 9 -5.14 -16.62 -7.65
CA LYS A 9 -5.03 -15.59 -6.61
C LYS A 9 -3.69 -14.89 -6.77
N MET A 10 -3.70 -13.57 -6.89
CA MET A 10 -2.49 -12.75 -6.83
C MET A 10 -2.18 -12.41 -5.38
N VAL A 11 -0.92 -12.53 -4.99
CA VAL A 11 -0.44 -12.21 -3.64
C VAL A 11 0.87 -11.45 -3.72
N VAL A 12 1.06 -10.50 -2.83
CA VAL A 12 2.34 -9.81 -2.65
C VAL A 12 3.26 -10.72 -1.86
N GLN A 13 4.40 -11.10 -2.43
CA GLN A 13 5.43 -11.90 -1.78
C GLN A 13 6.58 -11.07 -1.24
N GLN A 14 6.82 -9.91 -1.85
CA GLN A 14 7.89 -9.00 -1.45
C GLN A 14 7.43 -7.55 -1.55
N VAL A 15 7.93 -6.74 -0.63
CA VAL A 15 7.82 -5.29 -0.64
C VAL A 15 9.21 -4.71 -0.55
N ARG A 16 9.49 -3.66 -1.33
CA ARG A 16 10.78 -2.96 -1.31
C ARG A 16 10.54 -1.47 -1.12
N SER A 17 11.26 -0.88 -0.18
CA SER A 17 11.45 0.56 -0.04
C SER A 17 12.85 0.96 -0.53
N ALA A 18 13.22 2.22 -0.41
CA ALA A 18 14.55 2.70 -0.83
C ALA A 18 15.70 1.98 -0.09
N ALA A 19 15.52 1.67 1.21
CA ALA A 19 16.58 1.09 2.05
C ALA A 19 16.32 -0.37 2.45
N HIS A 20 15.09 -0.87 2.33
CA HIS A 20 14.67 -2.14 2.93
C HIS A 20 13.95 -3.05 1.94
N GLN A 21 14.07 -4.35 2.15
CA GLN A 21 13.33 -5.35 1.41
C GLN A 21 12.69 -6.34 2.39
N TYR A 22 11.38 -6.50 2.26
CA TYR A 22 10.57 -7.35 3.12
C TYR A 22 10.01 -8.53 2.34
N GLN A 23 10.14 -9.73 2.89
CA GLN A 23 9.41 -10.90 2.45
C GLN A 23 8.09 -10.97 3.20
N ILE A 24 7.01 -11.37 2.52
CA ILE A 24 5.68 -11.45 3.09
C ILE A 24 5.24 -12.89 3.16
N SER A 25 4.94 -13.37 4.36
CA SER A 25 4.43 -14.72 4.59
C SER A 25 2.90 -14.80 4.48
N GLY A 26 2.36 -16.00 4.64
CA GLY A 26 0.93 -16.30 4.58
C GLY A 26 0.42 -16.58 3.16
N GLU A 27 -0.72 -17.25 3.07
CA GLU A 27 -1.26 -17.79 1.83
C GLU A 27 -2.50 -17.07 1.34
N GLY A 28 -2.64 -16.99 0.02
CA GLY A 28 -3.85 -16.50 -0.64
C GLY A 28 -4.30 -15.11 -0.14
N TYR A 29 -5.60 -14.98 0.11
CA TYR A 29 -6.20 -13.73 0.57
C TYR A 29 -6.40 -13.67 2.10
N ASP A 30 -5.86 -14.65 2.86
CA ASP A 30 -5.89 -14.58 4.32
C ASP A 30 -5.08 -13.35 4.78
N PRO A 31 -5.65 -12.45 5.60
CA PRO A 31 -4.95 -11.28 6.12
C PRO A 31 -3.89 -11.63 7.18
N LYS A 32 -3.74 -12.91 7.52
CA LYS A 32 -2.69 -13.38 8.42
C LYS A 32 -1.38 -13.53 7.65
N GLY A 33 -0.32 -12.98 8.22
CA GLY A 33 1.02 -13.06 7.66
C GLY A 33 2.00 -12.18 8.42
N GLU A 34 3.27 -12.30 8.09
CA GLU A 34 4.35 -11.57 8.72
C GLU A 34 5.20 -10.87 7.66
N PHE A 35 5.79 -9.76 8.04
CA PHE A 35 6.83 -9.09 7.28
C PHE A 35 8.18 -9.51 7.84
N LEU A 36 9.05 -10.02 6.97
CA LEU A 36 10.37 -10.52 7.33
C LEU A 36 11.44 -9.73 6.58
N GLU A 37 12.37 -9.14 7.31
CA GLU A 37 13.59 -8.55 6.77
C GLU A 37 14.78 -9.41 7.18
N GLN A 38 15.53 -9.93 6.22
CA GLN A 38 16.65 -10.84 6.47
C GLN A 38 16.27 -12.05 7.37
N GLY A 39 15.01 -12.51 7.27
CA GLY A 39 14.49 -13.62 8.07
C GLY A 39 14.00 -13.23 9.47
N LEU A 40 14.11 -11.98 9.87
CA LEU A 40 13.63 -11.46 11.16
C LEU A 40 12.27 -10.78 10.99
N GLY A 41 11.34 -11.04 11.92
CA GLY A 41 10.03 -10.41 11.94
C GLY A 41 10.11 -8.90 12.16
N VAL A 42 9.43 -8.14 11.31
CA VAL A 42 9.34 -6.68 11.37
C VAL A 42 7.89 -6.26 11.56
N SER A 43 7.63 -5.35 12.48
CA SER A 43 6.33 -4.69 12.58
C SER A 43 6.29 -3.50 11.62
N PRO A 44 5.39 -3.49 10.61
CA PRO A 44 5.29 -2.37 9.67
C PRO A 44 5.05 -1.01 10.31
N GLN A 45 4.38 -0.99 11.47
CA GLN A 45 4.11 0.23 12.24
C GLN A 45 5.39 0.92 12.75
N ASN A 46 6.49 0.19 12.86
CA ASN A 46 7.79 0.72 13.31
C ASN A 46 8.65 1.24 12.13
N SER A 47 8.19 1.09 10.88
CA SER A 47 8.86 1.59 9.67
C SER A 47 7.94 2.58 8.96
N PRO A 48 8.18 3.89 9.09
CA PRO A 48 7.32 4.91 8.48
C PRO A 48 7.14 4.75 6.98
N GLU A 49 8.20 4.42 6.24
CA GLU A 49 8.13 4.19 4.80
C GLU A 49 7.30 2.97 4.42
N LEU A 50 7.44 1.85 5.15
CA LEU A 50 6.64 0.65 4.92
C LEU A 50 5.18 0.91 5.26
N TRP A 51 4.92 1.60 6.39
CA TRP A 51 3.58 1.94 6.81
C TRP A 51 2.85 2.82 5.78
N MET A 52 3.53 3.87 5.27
CA MET A 52 2.98 4.74 4.24
C MET A 52 2.75 4.02 2.90
N LEU A 53 3.62 3.08 2.56
CA LEU A 53 3.46 2.25 1.37
C LEU A 53 2.22 1.35 1.48
N LEU A 54 1.98 0.75 2.64
CA LEU A 54 0.80 -0.07 2.90
C LEU A 54 -0.49 0.77 2.93
N LEU A 55 -0.46 1.97 3.50
CA LEU A 55 -1.58 2.91 3.42
C LEU A 55 -1.89 3.31 1.98
N ASN A 56 -0.87 3.61 1.17
CA ASN A 56 -1.06 3.88 -0.25
C ASN A 56 -1.66 2.66 -0.97
N ALA A 57 -1.14 1.46 -0.72
CA ALA A 57 -1.64 0.21 -1.29
C ALA A 57 -3.12 -0.02 -1.00
N LEU A 58 -3.60 0.37 0.18
CA LEU A 58 -5.01 0.26 0.56
C LEU A 58 -5.86 1.43 0.06
N LEU A 59 -5.42 2.68 0.25
CA LEU A 59 -6.27 3.86 0.03
C LEU A 59 -6.31 4.30 -1.45
N CYS A 60 -5.24 4.04 -2.22
CA CYS A 60 -5.22 4.22 -3.68
C CYS A 60 -5.64 2.91 -4.38
N ASN A 61 -6.87 2.41 -4.10
CA ASN A 61 -7.28 1.06 -4.46
C ASN A 61 -8.82 0.93 -4.40
N ASP A 62 -9.41 0.18 -5.32
CA ASP A 62 -10.86 -0.03 -5.39
C ASP A 62 -11.29 -1.45 -5.02
N ALA A 63 -10.34 -2.37 -4.82
CA ALA A 63 -10.65 -3.73 -4.42
C ALA A 63 -11.02 -3.82 -2.94
N VAL A 64 -11.98 -4.68 -2.65
CA VAL A 64 -12.49 -4.92 -1.30
C VAL A 64 -12.15 -6.33 -0.86
N LEU A 65 -11.50 -6.44 0.31
CA LEU A 65 -11.29 -7.72 0.99
C LEU A 65 -12.50 -8.00 1.88
N GLN A 66 -13.15 -9.14 1.66
CA GLN A 66 -14.30 -9.57 2.46
C GLN A 66 -14.22 -11.05 2.81
N GLN A 67 -14.95 -11.45 3.84
CA GLN A 67 -15.05 -12.84 4.23
C GLN A 67 -16.46 -13.35 3.91
N GLU A 68 -16.55 -14.43 3.13
CA GLU A 68 -17.80 -15.09 2.82
C GLU A 68 -17.68 -16.58 3.18
N ARG A 69 -18.61 -17.09 3.98
CA ARG A 69 -18.65 -18.49 4.45
C ARG A 69 -17.35 -19.00 5.07
N GLY A 70 -16.59 -18.09 5.70
CA GLY A 70 -15.31 -18.40 6.32
C GLY A 70 -14.10 -18.29 5.40
N GLU A 71 -14.28 -18.05 4.10
CA GLU A 71 -13.20 -17.87 3.13
C GLU A 71 -12.98 -16.39 2.81
N TRP A 72 -11.72 -16.00 2.68
CA TRP A 72 -11.34 -14.65 2.25
C TRP A 72 -11.39 -14.51 0.74
N MET A 73 -12.06 -13.47 0.28
CA MET A 73 -12.29 -13.18 -1.12
C MET A 73 -11.98 -11.72 -1.44
N ILE A 74 -11.63 -11.48 -2.70
CA ILE A 74 -11.48 -10.13 -3.27
C ILE A 74 -12.64 -9.85 -4.21
N LEU A 75 -13.27 -8.71 -3.99
CA LEU A 75 -14.17 -8.08 -4.94
C LEU A 75 -13.40 -6.97 -5.65
N GLY A 76 -13.27 -7.06 -6.97
CA GLY A 76 -12.53 -6.12 -7.80
C GLY A 76 -11.35 -6.75 -8.54
N ASP A 77 -10.40 -5.94 -8.96
CA ASP A 77 -9.20 -6.40 -9.69
C ASP A 77 -8.28 -7.23 -8.77
N PRO A 78 -7.79 -8.41 -9.23
CA PRO A 78 -6.91 -9.26 -8.41
C PRO A 78 -5.59 -8.62 -8.01
N THR A 79 -5.02 -7.74 -8.85
CA THR A 79 -3.78 -7.02 -8.54
C THR A 79 -4.01 -6.04 -7.39
N GLU A 80 -5.11 -5.29 -7.47
CA GLU A 80 -5.54 -4.40 -6.40
C GLU A 80 -5.88 -5.16 -5.13
N GLY A 81 -6.54 -6.31 -5.28
CA GLY A 81 -6.84 -7.21 -4.17
C GLY A 81 -5.58 -7.66 -3.42
N ALA A 82 -4.52 -8.00 -4.14
CA ALA A 82 -3.24 -8.35 -3.52
C ALA A 82 -2.66 -7.20 -2.67
N LEU A 83 -2.82 -5.96 -3.12
CA LEU A 83 -2.40 -4.76 -2.37
C LEU A 83 -3.24 -4.54 -1.11
N THR A 84 -4.55 -4.77 -1.18
CA THR A 84 -5.44 -4.71 -0.01
C THR A 84 -5.06 -5.79 1.03
N VAL A 85 -4.77 -7.00 0.57
CA VAL A 85 -4.37 -8.11 1.44
C VAL A 85 -3.02 -7.83 2.13
N VAL A 86 -2.02 -7.31 1.41
CA VAL A 86 -0.73 -7.00 2.04
C VAL A 86 -0.85 -5.88 3.08
N ALA A 87 -1.70 -4.89 2.85
CA ALA A 87 -1.99 -3.87 3.86
C ALA A 87 -2.64 -4.49 5.12
N ALA A 88 -3.58 -5.41 4.94
CA ALA A 88 -4.20 -6.14 6.04
C ALA A 88 -3.19 -7.00 6.83
N LYS A 89 -2.30 -7.72 6.14
CA LYS A 89 -1.18 -8.46 6.76
C LYS A 89 -0.24 -7.54 7.56
N GLY A 90 -0.11 -6.29 7.15
CA GLY A 90 0.66 -5.26 7.86
C GLY A 90 -0.04 -4.68 9.09
N GLY A 91 -1.26 -5.13 9.40
CA GLY A 91 -2.02 -4.70 10.57
C GLY A 91 -2.95 -3.52 10.32
N ILE A 92 -3.13 -3.09 9.08
CA ILE A 92 -4.13 -2.09 8.71
C ILE A 92 -5.47 -2.82 8.53
N ASN A 93 -6.53 -2.35 9.21
CA ASN A 93 -7.87 -2.87 8.99
C ASN A 93 -8.51 -2.23 7.75
N PRO A 94 -8.68 -2.94 6.61
CA PRO A 94 -9.15 -2.34 5.38
C PRO A 94 -10.54 -1.71 5.53
N ALA A 95 -11.49 -2.42 6.12
CA ALA A 95 -12.87 -1.95 6.25
C ALA A 95 -12.98 -0.72 7.17
N ALA A 96 -12.28 -0.72 8.31
CA ALA A 96 -12.29 0.41 9.22
C ALA A 96 -11.60 1.64 8.61
N THR A 97 -10.42 1.44 7.98
CA THR A 97 -9.65 2.55 7.40
C THR A 97 -10.38 3.20 6.23
N THR A 98 -10.96 2.43 5.31
CA THR A 98 -11.70 2.98 4.17
C THR A 98 -13.05 3.61 4.57
N ALA A 99 -13.64 3.19 5.69
CA ALA A 99 -14.85 3.82 6.21
C ALA A 99 -14.58 5.20 6.83
N THR A 100 -13.40 5.40 7.41
CA THR A 100 -13.02 6.64 8.11
C THR A 100 -12.27 7.62 7.22
N VAL A 101 -11.34 7.15 6.39
CA VAL A 101 -10.56 8.00 5.49
C VAL A 101 -11.29 8.18 4.16
N LYS A 102 -11.75 9.40 3.89
CA LYS A 102 -12.51 9.72 2.68
C LYS A 102 -11.61 10.24 1.56
N ARG A 103 -11.82 9.71 0.36
CA ARG A 103 -11.26 10.28 -0.86
C ARG A 103 -12.03 11.55 -1.24
N LEU A 104 -11.32 12.63 -1.48
CA LEU A 104 -11.89 13.88 -1.98
C LEU A 104 -12.01 13.87 -3.51
N VAL A 105 -10.96 13.38 -4.17
CA VAL A 105 -10.88 13.28 -5.63
C VAL A 105 -10.16 11.98 -5.98
N GLU A 106 -10.58 11.39 -7.09
CA GLU A 106 -9.94 10.24 -7.70
C GLU A 106 -9.61 10.51 -9.17
N TYR A 107 -8.40 10.17 -9.54
CA TYR A 107 -7.95 10.11 -10.93
C TYR A 107 -7.66 8.65 -11.26
N PRO A 108 -8.57 7.93 -11.93
CA PRO A 108 -8.45 6.51 -12.17
C PRO A 108 -7.25 6.19 -13.05
N PHE A 109 -6.86 4.91 -13.04
CA PHE A 109 -5.80 4.43 -13.92
C PHE A 109 -6.22 4.56 -15.39
N THR A 110 -5.34 5.11 -16.21
CA THR A 110 -5.47 5.07 -17.66
C THR A 110 -4.16 4.60 -18.29
N SER A 111 -4.24 3.97 -19.47
CA SER A 111 -3.06 3.50 -20.21
C SER A 111 -2.13 4.64 -20.63
N GLU A 112 -2.67 5.85 -20.81
CA GLU A 112 -1.90 7.05 -21.13
C GLU A 112 -1.13 7.55 -19.91
N ARG A 113 -1.82 7.68 -18.76
CA ARG A 113 -1.21 8.15 -17.51
C ARG A 113 -0.35 7.10 -16.84
N LYS A 114 -0.65 5.81 -17.04
CA LYS A 114 -0.03 4.63 -16.40
C LYS A 114 0.03 4.73 -14.87
N ARG A 115 -0.91 5.46 -14.26
CA ARG A 115 -1.03 5.64 -12.81
C ARG A 115 -2.45 5.99 -12.40
N MET A 116 -2.79 5.60 -11.17
CA MET A 116 -3.96 6.03 -10.43
C MET A 116 -3.52 6.99 -9.32
N THR A 117 -4.33 7.99 -9.01
CA THR A 117 -4.07 8.93 -7.91
C THR A 117 -5.36 9.18 -7.16
N VAL A 118 -5.28 9.20 -5.83
CA VAL A 118 -6.37 9.66 -4.96
C VAL A 118 -5.89 10.85 -4.13
N VAL A 119 -6.80 11.80 -3.90
CA VAL A 119 -6.57 12.96 -3.04
C VAL A 119 -7.35 12.75 -1.76
N LEU A 120 -6.67 12.85 -0.64
CA LEU A 120 -7.22 12.69 0.71
C LEU A 120 -7.15 14.00 1.47
N ASN A 121 -8.08 14.22 2.39
CA ASN A 121 -7.99 15.33 3.34
C ASN A 121 -6.97 14.95 4.43
N ALA A 122 -5.80 15.59 4.41
CA ALA A 122 -4.74 15.32 5.39
C ALA A 122 -5.07 15.86 6.80
N ALA A 123 -6.04 16.80 6.92
CA ALA A 123 -6.53 17.27 8.21
C ALA A 123 -7.59 16.34 8.83
N ASP A 124 -7.95 15.24 8.16
CA ASP A 124 -8.83 14.22 8.72
C ASP A 124 -8.10 13.52 9.89
N GLU A 125 -8.66 13.60 11.08
CA GLU A 125 -8.08 12.97 12.28
C GLU A 125 -7.86 11.46 12.09
N ALA A 126 -8.72 10.81 11.32
CA ALA A 126 -8.61 9.39 11.00
C ALA A 126 -7.34 9.07 10.18
N LEU A 127 -6.90 9.99 9.34
CA LEU A 127 -5.68 9.84 8.54
C LEU A 127 -4.45 10.33 9.32
N PHE A 128 -4.60 11.43 10.07
CA PHE A 128 -3.49 12.08 10.76
C PHE A 128 -2.73 11.15 11.70
N GLN A 129 -3.40 10.22 12.37
CA GLN A 129 -2.77 9.22 13.25
C GLN A 129 -1.75 8.31 12.53
N TYR A 130 -1.84 8.21 11.19
CA TYR A 130 -0.96 7.37 10.38
C TYR A 130 0.18 8.15 9.73
N LEU A 131 0.13 9.49 9.74
CA LEU A 131 1.13 10.31 9.09
C LEU A 131 2.35 10.52 9.97
N PRO A 132 3.57 10.54 9.41
CA PRO A 132 4.76 10.93 10.15
C PRO A 132 4.62 12.34 10.72
N SER A 133 4.94 12.53 11.98
CA SER A 133 4.87 13.85 12.65
C SER A 133 5.74 14.92 11.98
N THR A 134 6.71 14.51 11.18
CA THR A 134 7.63 15.37 10.42
C THR A 134 7.00 16.02 9.18
N TRP A 135 5.80 15.55 8.74
CA TRP A 135 5.18 16.05 7.50
C TRP A 135 4.47 17.39 7.66
N GLY A 136 4.37 17.91 8.86
CA GLY A 136 3.76 19.21 9.13
C GLY A 136 2.27 19.26 8.77
N ALA A 137 1.68 20.44 8.88
CA ALA A 137 0.29 20.68 8.50
C ALA A 137 0.19 20.84 6.99
N THR A 138 -0.24 19.80 6.29
CA THR A 138 -0.63 19.87 4.87
C THR A 138 -2.13 19.66 4.76
N PRO A 139 -2.85 20.45 3.94
CA PRO A 139 -4.30 20.29 3.79
C PRO A 139 -4.68 19.04 3.00
N TYR A 140 -3.80 18.57 2.13
CA TYR A 140 -4.09 17.43 1.26
C TYR A 140 -2.91 16.46 1.20
N LEU A 141 -3.25 15.18 1.07
CA LEU A 141 -2.30 14.10 0.79
C LEU A 141 -2.71 13.41 -0.51
N LEU A 142 -1.75 13.20 -1.39
CA LEU A 142 -1.96 12.49 -2.65
C LEU A 142 -1.27 11.13 -2.58
N PHE A 143 -2.05 10.07 -2.76
CA PHE A 143 -1.52 8.74 -2.95
C PHE A 143 -1.57 8.36 -4.43
N THR A 144 -0.46 7.87 -4.94
CA THR A 144 -0.35 7.47 -6.35
C THR A 144 0.29 6.09 -6.45
N LYS A 145 -0.29 5.23 -7.30
CA LYS A 145 0.30 3.96 -7.72
C LYS A 145 0.36 3.87 -9.23
N GLY A 146 1.35 3.18 -9.79
CA GLY A 146 1.49 3.04 -11.24
C GLY A 146 2.86 2.53 -11.67
N SER A 147 3.25 2.81 -12.91
CA SER A 147 4.55 2.42 -13.47
C SER A 147 5.70 3.00 -12.66
N PRO A 148 6.64 2.15 -12.19
CA PRO A 148 7.76 2.60 -11.36
C PRO A 148 8.58 3.71 -12.03
N GLU A 149 8.91 3.58 -13.31
CA GLU A 149 9.72 4.55 -14.05
C GLU A 149 9.04 5.92 -14.05
N LEU A 150 7.72 5.95 -14.32
CA LEU A 150 6.97 7.21 -14.34
C LEU A 150 6.82 7.85 -12.97
N LEU A 151 6.77 7.06 -11.92
CA LEU A 151 6.70 7.57 -10.55
C LEU A 151 8.06 8.11 -10.12
N LEU A 152 9.16 7.42 -10.43
CA LEU A 152 10.52 7.89 -10.16
C LEU A 152 10.83 9.20 -10.88
N ASP A 153 10.53 9.30 -12.17
CA ASP A 153 10.72 10.54 -12.96
C ASP A 153 9.98 11.77 -12.39
N ARG A 154 8.94 11.54 -11.57
CA ARG A 154 8.12 12.59 -10.97
C ARG A 154 8.41 12.80 -9.49
N SER A 155 9.30 12.02 -8.93
CA SER A 155 9.68 12.10 -7.52
C SER A 155 10.92 12.94 -7.36
N SER A 156 10.92 13.85 -6.41
CA SER A 156 12.09 14.66 -6.04
C SER A 156 12.77 14.16 -4.78
N GLN A 157 12.08 13.33 -4.00
CA GLN A 157 12.55 12.81 -2.73
C GLN A 157 12.13 11.36 -2.54
N ALA A 158 12.91 10.63 -1.75
CA ALA A 158 12.57 9.32 -1.23
C ALA A 158 12.56 9.35 0.31
N MET A 159 11.72 8.52 0.91
CA MET A 159 11.76 8.28 2.35
C MET A 159 12.76 7.15 2.62
N VAL A 160 13.74 7.43 3.44
CA VAL A 160 14.81 6.49 3.84
C VAL A 160 14.93 6.52 5.36
N ASN A 161 14.62 5.41 6.02
CA ASN A 161 14.62 5.31 7.48
C ASN A 161 13.79 6.41 8.17
N GLY A 162 12.63 6.73 7.60
CA GLY A 162 11.71 7.75 8.12
C GLY A 162 12.08 9.20 7.78
N GLU A 163 13.21 9.44 7.10
CA GLU A 163 13.65 10.76 6.67
C GLU A 163 13.44 10.98 5.17
N LEU A 164 13.01 12.18 4.78
CA LEU A 164 12.93 12.56 3.38
C LEU A 164 14.32 13.00 2.87
N ARG A 165 14.80 12.34 1.84
CA ARG A 165 16.08 12.63 1.16
C ARG A 165 15.85 12.92 -0.30
N PRO A 166 16.65 13.81 -0.92
CA PRO A 166 16.62 13.98 -2.37
C PRO A 166 16.79 12.64 -3.08
N LEU A 167 16.01 12.43 -4.13
CA LEU A 167 16.16 11.26 -4.98
C LEU A 167 17.35 11.51 -5.91
N ASP A 168 18.38 10.70 -5.80
CA ASP A 168 19.59 10.72 -6.63
C ASP A 168 19.86 9.35 -7.26
N GLU A 169 20.91 9.24 -8.07
CA GLU A 169 21.27 8.01 -8.78
C GLU A 169 21.71 6.85 -7.85
N GLN A 170 21.85 7.09 -6.55
CA GLN A 170 22.29 6.08 -5.57
C GLN A 170 21.11 5.43 -4.83
N LEU A 171 19.91 6.01 -4.91
CA LEU A 171 18.66 5.52 -4.35
C LEU A 171 17.80 4.84 -5.41
#